data_02c495c899d3db2e0faaf8833b8f5535
#
_entry.id   02c495c899d3db2e0faaf8833b8f5535
#
_cell.length_a   1.000
_cell.length_b   1.000
_cell.length_c   1.000
_cell.angle_alpha   90.00
_cell.angle_beta   90.00
_cell.angle_gamma   90.00
#
_symmetry.space_group_name_H-M   'P 1'
#
loop_
_entity.id
_entity.type
_entity.pdbx_description
1 polymer ?
#
loop_
_entity_poly.entity_id
_entity_poly.type
_entity_poly.pdbx_seq_one_letter_code
_entity_poly.pdbx_strand_id
1 'polypeptide(L)'
;MSIISDYIEKAGSNFLTVKNCPVGTILTITGITLDEETFDKPYVILAGTVPSFEDEVNYRCGVGNLKRIAEAFGEAEKQWIGKQIECIAHQDYPGLQSRGLLWRGLVAGASSAPSGPAMGDIIGKIMVANPQMTAKAVKKLIDAEVKKAEGLLTEDAAAHIVASTLGVDLG
;
A
#
# COMPACT_ATOMS: atom_id res chain seq x y z
N MET A 1 3.54 16.08 -39.13
CA MET A 1 3.66 15.19 -37.96
C MET A 1 3.50 13.76 -38.44
N SER A 2 4.33 12.88 -37.97
CA SER A 2 4.29 11.46 -38.38
C SER A 2 3.25 10.74 -37.54
N ILE A 3 2.37 9.94 -38.17
CA ILE A 3 1.39 9.07 -37.49
C ILE A 3 2.05 8.20 -36.43
N ILE A 4 3.32 7.83 -36.66
CA ILE A 4 4.12 7.02 -35.72
C ILE A 4 4.49 7.84 -34.48
N SER A 5 4.86 9.11 -34.64
CA SER A 5 5.16 9.98 -33.49
C SER A 5 3.94 10.24 -32.62
N ASP A 6 2.78 10.49 -33.25
CA ASP A 6 1.52 10.69 -32.54
C ASP A 6 1.05 9.39 -31.84
N TYR A 7 1.32 8.23 -32.43
CA TYR A 7 1.02 6.93 -31.82
C TYR A 7 1.95 6.64 -30.65
N ILE A 8 3.24 6.93 -30.78
CA ILE A 8 4.23 6.75 -29.69
C ILE A 8 3.92 7.71 -28.54
N GLU A 9 3.55 8.95 -28.84
CA GLU A 9 3.19 9.95 -27.83
C GLU A 9 1.89 9.58 -27.10
N LYS A 10 0.86 9.13 -27.82
CA LYS A 10 -0.38 8.62 -27.23
C LYS A 10 -0.20 7.29 -26.47
N ALA A 11 0.51 6.34 -27.05
CA ALA A 11 0.76 5.04 -26.40
C ALA A 11 1.69 5.17 -25.19
N GLY A 12 2.60 6.15 -25.17
CA GLY A 12 3.52 6.38 -24.04
C GLY A 12 2.92 7.24 -22.92
N SER A 13 1.90 8.05 -23.21
CA SER A 13 1.35 9.02 -22.26
C SER A 13 0.42 8.40 -21.22
N ASN A 14 -0.18 7.25 -21.50
CA ASN A 14 -1.20 6.63 -20.65
C ASN A 14 -0.66 5.60 -19.66
N PHE A 15 0.65 5.34 -19.64
CA PHE A 15 1.25 4.45 -18.64
C PHE A 15 1.76 5.22 -17.43
N LEU A 16 1.38 4.74 -16.25
CA LEU A 16 1.92 5.25 -14.99
C LEU A 16 3.38 4.84 -14.80
N THR A 17 4.20 5.82 -14.52
CA THR A 17 5.64 5.68 -14.27
C THR A 17 6.02 6.53 -13.05
N VAL A 18 7.24 6.36 -12.57
CA VAL A 18 7.76 7.19 -11.46
C VAL A 18 7.73 8.70 -11.79
N LYS A 19 7.77 9.05 -13.08
CA LYS A 19 7.78 10.46 -13.52
C LYS A 19 6.40 11.15 -13.41
N ASN A 20 5.33 10.38 -13.62
CA ASN A 20 3.97 10.92 -13.67
C ASN A 20 3.03 10.42 -12.57
N CYS A 21 3.54 9.55 -11.67
CA CYS A 21 2.80 8.98 -10.56
C CYS A 21 3.50 9.30 -9.23
N PRO A 22 3.22 10.46 -8.62
CA PRO A 22 3.79 10.79 -7.31
C PRO A 22 3.25 9.87 -6.22
N VAL A 23 4.00 9.76 -5.12
CA VAL A 23 3.55 9.08 -3.91
C VAL A 23 2.26 9.73 -3.40
N GLY A 24 1.28 8.92 -3.02
CA GLY A 24 -0.07 9.37 -2.65
C GLY A 24 -1.07 9.36 -3.82
N THR A 25 -0.64 9.01 -5.04
CA THR A 25 -1.56 8.84 -6.18
C THR A 25 -2.50 7.66 -5.92
N ILE A 26 -3.79 7.89 -6.11
CA ILE A 26 -4.84 6.87 -5.99
C ILE A 26 -5.31 6.48 -7.39
N LEU A 27 -5.22 5.19 -7.69
CA LEU A 27 -5.72 4.59 -8.92
C LEU A 27 -6.98 3.78 -8.62
N THR A 28 -8.10 4.10 -9.28
CA THR A 28 -9.30 3.27 -9.24
C THR A 28 -9.26 2.28 -10.40
N ILE A 29 -9.22 0.99 -10.10
CA ILE A 29 -9.08 -0.08 -11.10
C ILE A 29 -10.39 -0.20 -11.89
N THR A 30 -10.31 -0.07 -13.20
CA THR A 30 -11.44 -0.22 -14.13
C THR A 30 -11.33 -1.49 -14.97
N GLY A 31 -10.12 -2.00 -15.17
CA GLY A 31 -9.86 -3.19 -15.96
C GLY A 31 -8.55 -3.88 -15.59
N ILE A 32 -8.47 -5.16 -15.92
CA ILE A 32 -7.28 -5.98 -15.75
C ILE A 32 -7.07 -6.78 -17.03
N THR A 33 -5.87 -6.68 -17.59
CA THR A 33 -5.49 -7.37 -18.83
C THR A 33 -4.16 -8.06 -18.67
N LEU A 34 -4.00 -9.22 -19.26
CA LEU A 34 -2.74 -9.95 -19.33
C LEU A 34 -2.06 -9.62 -20.68
N ASP A 35 -0.87 -9.05 -20.62
CA ASP A 35 -0.03 -8.78 -21.78
C ASP A 35 1.03 -9.89 -21.89
N GLU A 36 0.84 -10.79 -22.84
CA GLU A 36 1.73 -11.91 -23.11
C GLU A 36 2.68 -11.64 -24.29
N GLU A 37 2.45 -10.59 -25.07
CA GLU A 37 3.10 -10.38 -26.36
C GLU A 37 4.23 -9.34 -26.32
N THR A 38 4.16 -8.37 -25.41
CA THR A 38 5.10 -7.22 -25.45
C THR A 38 6.48 -7.55 -24.91
N PHE A 39 6.61 -8.56 -24.03
CA PHE A 39 7.87 -8.92 -23.37
C PHE A 39 8.04 -10.45 -23.29
N ASP A 40 9.25 -10.91 -23.04
CA ASP A 40 9.58 -12.34 -22.83
C ASP A 40 8.84 -13.00 -21.66
N LYS A 41 8.19 -12.20 -20.82
CA LYS A 41 7.39 -12.67 -19.69
C LYS A 41 6.05 -11.96 -19.67
N PRO A 42 4.96 -12.67 -19.32
CA PRO A 42 3.65 -12.05 -19.21
C PRO A 42 3.62 -10.98 -18.12
N TYR A 43 2.94 -9.87 -18.41
CA TYR A 43 2.69 -8.79 -17.47
C TYR A 43 1.20 -8.56 -17.28
N VAL A 44 0.78 -8.31 -16.05
CA VAL A 44 -0.57 -7.85 -15.76
C VAL A 44 -0.62 -6.33 -15.92
N ILE A 45 -1.54 -5.86 -16.72
CA ILE A 45 -1.82 -4.44 -16.90
C ILE A 45 -3.10 -4.11 -16.14
N LEU A 46 -3.02 -3.17 -15.20
CA LEU A 46 -4.17 -2.58 -14.53
C LEU A 46 -4.55 -1.31 -15.29
N ALA A 47 -5.76 -1.28 -15.82
CA ALA A 47 -6.36 -0.07 -16.34
C ALA A 47 -7.12 0.64 -15.21
N GLY A 48 -7.13 1.95 -15.20
CA GLY A 48 -7.84 2.67 -14.17
C GLY A 48 -7.86 4.19 -14.35
N THR A 49 -8.54 4.86 -13.46
CA THR A 49 -8.64 6.31 -13.42
C THR A 49 -7.87 6.89 -12.25
N VAL A 50 -7.18 7.98 -12.50
CA VAL A 50 -6.43 8.76 -11.50
C VAL A 50 -6.95 10.20 -11.57
N PRO A 51 -7.25 10.86 -10.43
CA PRO A 51 -7.83 12.22 -10.42
C PRO A 51 -7.00 13.28 -11.16
N SER A 52 -5.69 13.07 -11.30
CA SER A 52 -4.78 13.99 -12.00
C SER A 52 -4.70 13.77 -13.51
N PHE A 53 -5.38 12.76 -14.05
CA PHE A 53 -5.43 12.45 -15.47
C PHE A 53 -6.88 12.57 -15.98
N GLU A 54 -7.06 13.13 -17.18
CA GLU A 54 -8.37 13.21 -17.82
C GLU A 54 -8.81 11.86 -18.41
N ASP A 55 -7.84 11.09 -18.91
CA ASP A 55 -8.07 9.80 -19.54
C ASP A 55 -7.73 8.62 -18.61
N GLU A 56 -8.25 7.44 -18.98
CA GLU A 56 -7.89 6.18 -18.32
C GLU A 56 -6.40 5.91 -18.52
N VAL A 57 -5.75 5.51 -17.43
CA VAL A 57 -4.32 5.20 -17.40
C VAL A 57 -4.08 3.70 -17.26
N ASN A 58 -2.93 3.25 -17.70
CA ASN A 58 -2.49 1.87 -17.58
C ASN A 58 -1.28 1.78 -16.64
N TYR A 59 -1.20 0.69 -15.91
CA TYR A 59 -0.06 0.39 -15.06
C TYR A 59 0.38 -1.06 -15.24
N ARG A 60 1.65 -1.26 -15.58
CA ARG A 60 2.27 -2.60 -15.61
C ARG A 60 2.58 -3.05 -14.21
N CYS A 61 1.79 -3.99 -13.71
CA CYS A 61 1.87 -4.45 -12.34
C CYS A 61 2.88 -5.61 -12.21
N GLY A 62 3.94 -5.38 -11.46
CA GLY A 62 4.90 -6.43 -11.13
C GLY A 62 4.35 -7.39 -10.07
N VAL A 63 4.92 -8.60 -10.01
CA VAL A 63 4.47 -9.68 -9.11
C VAL A 63 4.39 -9.24 -7.63
N GLY A 64 5.33 -8.42 -7.16
CA GLY A 64 5.31 -7.91 -5.79
C GLY A 64 4.10 -7.05 -5.47
N ASN A 65 3.69 -6.19 -6.41
CA ASN A 65 2.49 -5.37 -6.26
C ASN A 65 1.22 -6.21 -6.42
N LEU A 66 1.20 -7.19 -7.35
CA LEU A 66 0.07 -8.11 -7.49
C LEU A 66 -0.22 -8.86 -6.19
N LYS A 67 0.82 -9.36 -5.50
CA LYS A 67 0.66 -10.02 -4.21
C LYS A 67 0.04 -9.10 -3.16
N ARG A 68 0.52 -7.86 -3.04
CA ARG A 68 -0.03 -6.88 -2.09
C ARG A 68 -1.47 -6.50 -2.38
N ILE A 69 -1.83 -6.35 -3.64
CA ILE A 69 -3.20 -6.05 -4.06
C ILE A 69 -4.10 -7.27 -3.79
N ALA A 70 -3.63 -8.49 -4.07
CA ALA A 70 -4.33 -9.73 -3.76
C ALA A 70 -4.53 -9.95 -2.26
N GLU A 71 -3.54 -9.59 -1.43
CA GLU A 71 -3.69 -9.61 0.04
C GLU A 71 -4.81 -8.69 0.53
N ALA A 72 -5.00 -7.54 -0.15
CA ALA A 72 -6.03 -6.57 0.22
C ALA A 72 -7.43 -6.93 -0.30
N PHE A 73 -7.52 -7.46 -1.53
CA PHE A 73 -8.81 -7.63 -2.23
C PHE A 73 -9.16 -9.09 -2.55
N GLY A 74 -8.26 -10.04 -2.26
CA GLY A 74 -8.39 -11.44 -2.64
C GLY A 74 -7.77 -11.73 -4.01
N GLU A 75 -7.67 -13.03 -4.35
CA GLU A 75 -7.01 -13.49 -5.57
C GLU A 75 -7.88 -13.38 -6.82
N ALA A 76 -9.19 -13.19 -6.66
CA ALA A 76 -10.11 -13.10 -7.79
C ALA A 76 -10.05 -11.69 -8.41
N GLU A 77 -9.51 -11.57 -9.61
CA GLU A 77 -9.34 -10.33 -10.37
C GLU A 77 -10.63 -9.50 -10.51
N LYS A 78 -11.78 -10.17 -10.64
CA LYS A 78 -13.10 -9.52 -10.71
C LYS A 78 -13.43 -8.68 -9.46
N GLN A 79 -12.86 -9.03 -8.32
CA GLN A 79 -13.06 -8.30 -7.06
C GLN A 79 -12.27 -7.00 -7.00
N TRP A 80 -11.29 -6.83 -7.90
CA TRP A 80 -10.44 -5.64 -7.94
C TRP A 80 -11.08 -4.49 -8.71
N ILE A 81 -12.03 -4.79 -9.60
CA ILE A 81 -12.72 -3.76 -10.39
C ILE A 81 -13.51 -2.83 -9.46
N GLY A 82 -13.31 -1.52 -9.62
CA GLY A 82 -13.87 -0.48 -8.76
C GLY A 82 -13.15 -0.27 -7.44
N LYS A 83 -12.12 -1.09 -7.14
CA LYS A 83 -11.28 -0.90 -5.96
C LYS A 83 -10.19 0.12 -6.22
N GLN A 84 -9.71 0.71 -5.14
CA GLN A 84 -8.66 1.73 -5.18
C GLN A 84 -7.36 1.19 -4.64
N ILE A 85 -6.28 1.55 -5.30
CA ILE A 85 -4.91 1.33 -4.84
C ILE A 85 -4.18 2.66 -4.72
N GLU A 86 -3.26 2.75 -3.78
CA GLU A 86 -2.46 3.94 -3.52
C GLU A 86 -0.99 3.67 -3.78
N CYS A 87 -0.34 4.58 -4.49
CA CYS A 87 1.12 4.56 -4.64
C CYS A 87 1.77 5.03 -3.34
N ILE A 88 2.42 4.12 -2.62
CA ILE A 88 3.00 4.41 -1.30
C ILE A 88 4.48 4.76 -1.33
N ALA A 89 5.20 4.36 -2.36
CA ALA A 89 6.62 4.65 -2.52
C ALA A 89 7.09 4.48 -3.96
N HIS A 90 8.25 5.06 -4.25
CA HIS A 90 9.05 4.73 -5.42
C HIS A 90 10.18 3.81 -4.98
N GLN A 91 10.24 2.61 -5.51
CA GLN A 91 11.20 1.58 -5.11
C GLN A 91 12.33 1.46 -6.13
N ASP A 92 13.56 1.54 -5.67
CA ASP A 92 14.73 1.20 -6.46
C ASP A 92 14.90 -0.32 -6.51
N TYR A 93 15.13 -0.85 -7.71
CA TYR A 93 15.45 -2.27 -7.89
C TYR A 93 16.97 -2.42 -8.08
N PRO A 94 17.64 -3.25 -7.24
CA PRO A 94 19.07 -3.53 -7.42
C PRO A 94 19.36 -4.09 -8.83
N GLY A 95 20.29 -3.51 -9.54
CA GLY A 95 20.69 -3.92 -10.89
C GLY A 95 19.82 -3.40 -12.03
N LEU A 96 18.73 -2.69 -11.76
CA LEU A 96 17.94 -1.97 -12.74
C LEU A 96 18.11 -0.46 -12.55
N GLN A 97 18.36 0.26 -13.63
CA GLN A 97 18.44 1.74 -13.59
C GLN A 97 17.05 2.40 -13.48
N SER A 98 15.99 1.60 -13.34
CA SER A 98 14.62 2.07 -13.27
C SER A 98 14.06 1.92 -11.87
N ARG A 99 13.36 2.96 -11.42
CA ARG A 99 12.54 2.90 -10.21
C ARG A 99 11.18 2.32 -10.54
N GLY A 100 10.62 1.53 -9.62
CA GLY A 100 9.28 1.01 -9.71
C GLY A 100 8.32 1.73 -8.76
N LEU A 101 7.03 1.66 -9.09
CA LEU A 101 5.97 2.12 -8.21
C LEU A 101 5.61 1.01 -7.22
N LEU A 102 5.44 1.37 -5.96
CA LEU A 102 4.98 0.48 -4.91
C LEU A 102 3.54 0.81 -4.55
N TRP A 103 2.65 -0.17 -4.65
CA TRP A 103 1.22 0.00 -4.43
C TRP A 103 0.72 -0.79 -3.23
N ARG A 104 -0.33 -0.27 -2.60
CA ARG A 104 -1.15 -1.01 -1.63
C ARG A 104 -2.62 -0.90 -1.99
N GLY A 105 -3.40 -1.92 -1.67
CA GLY A 105 -4.86 -1.87 -1.79
C GLY A 105 -5.45 -0.99 -0.70
N LEU A 106 -6.43 -0.14 -1.07
CA LEU A 106 -7.25 0.61 -0.12
C LEU A 106 -8.53 -0.19 0.14
N VAL A 107 -8.60 -0.84 1.29
CA VAL A 107 -9.80 -1.55 1.72
C VAL A 107 -10.82 -0.53 2.21
N ALA A 108 -12.07 -0.63 1.77
CA ALA A 108 -13.15 0.24 2.24
C ALA A 108 -13.28 0.12 3.77
N GLY A 109 -13.10 1.23 4.49
CA GLY A 109 -13.03 1.28 5.94
C GLY A 109 -11.62 1.35 6.53
N ALA A 110 -10.57 1.00 5.76
CA ALA A 110 -9.20 1.37 6.08
C ALA A 110 -8.94 2.77 5.53
N SER A 111 -9.33 3.80 6.25
CA SER A 111 -8.89 5.14 5.92
C SER A 111 -7.36 5.17 6.03
N SER A 112 -6.69 5.91 5.16
CA SER A 112 -5.24 6.14 5.20
C SER A 112 -4.78 6.90 6.46
N ALA A 113 -5.70 7.35 7.28
CA ALA A 113 -5.45 7.75 8.64
C ALA A 113 -5.55 6.51 9.54
N PRO A 114 -4.60 6.25 10.45
CA PRO A 114 -4.78 5.21 11.45
C PRO A 114 -6.06 5.55 12.22
N SER A 115 -7.11 4.75 11.99
CA SER A 115 -8.38 4.86 12.72
C SER A 115 -8.17 4.21 14.09
N GLY A 116 -7.42 4.87 14.93
CA GLY A 116 -7.10 4.43 16.26
C GLY A 116 -6.19 5.44 16.95
N PRO A 117 -6.10 5.43 18.28
CA PRO A 117 -5.18 6.30 18.99
C PRO A 117 -3.75 6.02 18.51
N ALA A 118 -2.98 7.08 18.25
CA ALA A 118 -1.57 6.97 17.92
C ALA A 118 -0.82 6.21 19.05
N MET A 119 0.28 5.54 18.72
CA MET A 119 1.07 4.77 19.70
C MET A 119 1.38 5.58 20.98
N GLY A 120 1.64 6.88 20.84
CA GLY A 120 1.84 7.78 21.99
C GLY A 120 0.62 7.89 22.91
N ASP A 121 -0.57 7.92 22.35
CA ASP A 121 -1.83 7.97 23.11
C ASP A 121 -2.11 6.64 23.80
N ILE A 122 -1.80 5.51 23.15
CA ILE A 122 -1.92 4.16 23.73
C ILE A 122 -0.97 4.03 24.92
N ILE A 123 0.29 4.42 24.76
CA ILE A 123 1.28 4.44 25.85
C ILE A 123 0.78 5.32 27.00
N GLY A 124 0.24 6.51 26.70
CA GLY A 124 -0.34 7.42 27.69
C GLY A 124 -1.49 6.78 28.46
N LYS A 125 -2.43 6.14 27.80
CA LYS A 125 -3.55 5.42 28.43
C LYS A 125 -3.08 4.24 29.30
N ILE A 126 -2.07 3.48 28.84
CA ILE A 126 -1.47 2.40 29.64
C ILE A 126 -0.83 2.93 30.91
N MET A 127 -0.11 4.05 30.83
CA MET A 127 0.53 4.68 31.97
C MET A 127 -0.49 5.25 32.99
N VAL A 128 -1.60 5.80 32.50
CA VAL A 128 -2.68 6.30 33.37
C VAL A 128 -3.35 5.14 34.13
N ALA A 129 -3.61 4.04 33.43
CA ALA A 129 -4.19 2.85 34.04
C ALA A 129 -3.21 2.09 34.94
N ASN A 130 -1.92 2.22 34.68
CA ASN A 130 -0.84 1.55 35.43
C ASN A 130 0.24 2.55 35.85
N PRO A 131 0.01 3.37 36.89
CA PRO A 131 0.92 4.45 37.30
C PRO A 131 2.32 3.98 37.75
N GLN A 132 2.48 2.68 37.95
CA GLN A 132 3.77 2.05 38.29
C GLN A 132 4.65 1.82 37.05
N MET A 133 4.07 1.94 35.84
CA MET A 133 4.80 1.69 34.58
C MET A 133 5.32 2.99 33.98
N THR A 134 6.56 2.94 33.52
CA THR A 134 7.15 4.06 32.75
C THR A 134 6.94 3.85 31.24
N ALA A 135 6.94 4.93 30.47
CA ALA A 135 6.84 4.85 29.01
C ALA A 135 7.90 3.93 28.39
N LYS A 136 9.11 3.89 28.99
CA LYS A 136 10.19 2.99 28.58
C LYS A 136 9.85 1.50 28.82
N ALA A 137 9.17 1.20 29.93
CA ALA A 137 8.73 -0.16 30.23
C ALA A 137 7.63 -0.61 29.28
N VAL A 138 6.65 0.26 28.99
CA VAL A 138 5.57 -0.02 28.02
C VAL A 138 6.15 -0.26 26.63
N LYS A 139 7.07 0.60 26.18
CA LYS A 139 7.73 0.44 24.87
C LYS A 139 8.50 -0.89 24.78
N LYS A 140 9.17 -1.30 25.84
CA LYS A 140 9.87 -2.58 25.91
C LYS A 140 8.93 -3.80 25.77
N LEU A 141 7.71 -3.69 26.30
CA LEU A 141 6.67 -4.72 26.13
C LEU A 141 6.17 -4.77 24.68
N ILE A 142 5.97 -3.62 24.06
CA ILE A 142 5.58 -3.51 22.64
C ILE A 142 6.66 -4.13 21.74
N ASP A 143 7.92 -3.79 21.96
CA ASP A 143 9.06 -4.35 21.21
C ASP A 143 9.18 -5.88 21.41
N ALA A 144 8.83 -6.39 22.60
CA ALA A 144 8.82 -7.81 22.86
C ALA A 144 7.70 -8.54 22.09
N GLU A 145 6.51 -7.95 21.98
CA GLU A 145 5.40 -8.52 21.19
C GLU A 145 5.70 -8.48 19.68
N VAL A 146 6.30 -7.39 19.18
CA VAL A 146 6.75 -7.34 17.78
C VAL A 146 7.79 -8.43 17.49
N LYS A 147 8.75 -8.64 18.38
CA LYS A 147 9.76 -9.68 18.26
C LYS A 147 9.18 -11.09 18.31
N LYS A 148 8.21 -11.32 19.19
CA LYS A 148 7.54 -12.62 19.36
C LYS A 148 6.74 -13.00 18.11
N ALA A 149 6.21 -12.01 17.40
CA ALA A 149 5.50 -12.17 16.13
C ALA A 149 6.43 -12.22 14.90
N GLU A 150 7.74 -12.39 15.10
CA GLU A 150 8.75 -12.47 14.02
C GLU A 150 8.69 -11.29 13.03
N GLY A 151 8.30 -10.11 13.50
CA GLY A 151 8.18 -8.91 12.68
C GLY A 151 6.92 -8.84 11.79
N LEU A 152 5.98 -9.76 11.98
CA LEU A 152 4.68 -9.75 11.28
C LEU A 152 3.68 -8.74 11.87
N LEU A 153 3.96 -8.26 13.09
CA LEU A 153 3.15 -7.26 13.79
C LEU A 153 3.79 -5.87 13.68
N THR A 154 2.96 -4.88 13.37
CA THR A 154 3.38 -3.48 13.48
C THR A 154 3.46 -3.06 14.94
N GLU A 155 4.24 -2.02 15.25
CA GLU A 155 4.34 -1.47 16.61
C GLU A 155 2.97 -1.03 17.17
N ASP A 156 2.10 -0.46 16.32
CA ASP A 156 0.74 -0.07 16.70
C ASP A 156 -0.14 -1.27 17.08
N ALA A 157 -0.10 -2.35 16.28
CA ALA A 157 -0.84 -3.56 16.58
C ALA A 157 -0.32 -4.24 17.86
N ALA A 158 0.99 -4.24 18.07
CA ALA A 158 1.61 -4.73 19.30
C ALA A 158 1.21 -3.87 20.52
N ALA A 159 1.12 -2.55 20.37
CA ALA A 159 0.67 -1.64 21.42
C ALA A 159 -0.78 -1.94 21.84
N HIS A 160 -1.68 -2.22 20.89
CA HIS A 160 -3.05 -2.64 21.17
C HIS A 160 -3.12 -3.97 21.95
N ILE A 161 -2.27 -4.95 21.58
CA ILE A 161 -2.18 -6.24 22.29
C ILE A 161 -1.70 -6.03 23.73
N VAL A 162 -0.67 -5.21 23.92
CA VAL A 162 -0.15 -4.87 25.26
C VAL A 162 -1.22 -4.18 26.10
N ALA A 163 -1.93 -3.21 25.53
CA ALA A 163 -3.03 -2.51 26.23
C ALA A 163 -4.13 -3.50 26.66
N SER A 164 -4.56 -4.37 25.75
CA SER A 164 -5.56 -5.40 26.03
C SER A 164 -5.09 -6.38 27.11
N THR A 165 -3.83 -6.81 27.07
CA THR A 165 -3.23 -7.71 28.07
C THR A 165 -3.18 -7.08 29.46
N LEU A 166 -2.98 -5.77 29.52
CA LEU A 166 -2.97 -4.98 30.77
C LEU A 166 -4.36 -4.52 31.20
N GLY A 167 -5.43 -4.94 30.49
CA GLY A 167 -6.81 -4.57 30.81
C GLY A 167 -7.15 -3.09 30.58
N VAL A 168 -6.43 -2.44 29.70
CA VAL A 168 -6.65 -1.04 29.34
C VAL A 168 -7.64 -0.95 28.18
N ASP A 169 -8.78 -0.31 28.42
CA ASP A 169 -9.75 -0.01 27.37
C ASP A 169 -9.27 1.20 26.55
N LEU A 170 -9.15 1.00 25.28
CA LEU A 170 -8.70 2.04 24.35
C LEU A 170 -9.86 2.85 23.74
N GLY A 171 -11.13 2.46 24.04
CA GLY A 171 -12.34 3.16 23.60
C GLY A 171 -12.73 2.82 22.16
#